data_be5494bb83922b5c761a57d6cd0ce312
#
_entry.id   be5494bb83922b5c761a57d6cd0ce312
#
_cell.length_a   1.000
_cell.length_b   1.000
_cell.length_c   1.000
_cell.angle_alpha   90.00
_cell.angle_beta   90.00
_cell.angle_gamma   90.00
#
_symmetry.space_group_name_H-M   'P 1'
#
loop_
_entity.id
_entity.type
_entity.pdbx_description
1 polymer ?
#
loop_
_entity_poly.entity_id
_entity_poly.type
_entity_poly.pdbx_seq_one_letter_code
_entity_poly.pdbx_strand_id
1 'polypeptide(L)' 'MHTPKLVAVELPNSRFVVRVKNGPRLGTILGTDEVWYYQIDGTPHEGPLCQDPQEALGIMEAVAEHEHMIGSNLRS' A
#
# COMPACT_ATOMS: atom_id res chain seq x y z
N MET A 1 19.93 -5.06 -4.29
CA MET A 1 18.91 -5.72 -3.48
C MET A 1 17.82 -4.74 -3.09
N HIS A 2 16.59 -5.15 -3.25
CA HIS A 2 15.46 -4.26 -2.98
C HIS A 2 15.05 -4.35 -1.52
N THR A 3 14.95 -3.20 -0.86
CA THR A 3 14.48 -3.14 0.51
C THR A 3 13.01 -2.69 0.50
N PRO A 4 12.12 -3.43 1.17
CA PRO A 4 10.72 -3.02 1.21
C PRO A 4 10.58 -1.64 1.82
N LYS A 5 9.76 -0.82 1.20
CA LYS A 5 9.50 0.54 1.67
C LYS A 5 8.20 0.66 2.42
N LEU A 6 7.32 -0.34 2.30
CA LEU A 6 6.03 -0.33 2.96
C LEU A 6 5.93 -1.51 3.90
N VAL A 7 5.19 -1.32 4.97
CA VAL A 7 4.91 -2.35 5.96
C VAL A 7 3.41 -2.50 6.06
N ALA A 8 2.92 -3.74 5.97
CA ALA A 8 1.51 -4.03 6.11
C ALA A 8 1.28 -4.72 7.45
N VAL A 9 0.35 -4.18 8.23
CA VAL A 9 0.01 -4.72 9.54
C VAL A 9 -1.41 -5.25 9.47
N GLU A 10 -1.57 -6.55 9.73
CA GLU A 10 -2.86 -7.20 9.63
C GLU A 10 -3.80 -6.74 10.73
N LEU A 11 -5.04 -6.46 10.35
CA LEU A 11 -6.11 -6.11 11.26
C LEU A 11 -7.23 -7.11 11.11
N PRO A 12 -8.18 -7.16 12.08
CA PRO A 12 -9.37 -7.97 11.92
C PRO A 12 -10.18 -7.53 10.70
N ASN A 13 -11.08 -8.40 10.25
CA ASN A 13 -12.03 -8.09 9.18
C ASN A 13 -11.36 -7.92 7.81
N SER A 14 -10.35 -8.74 7.54
CA SER A 14 -9.71 -8.77 6.22
C SER A 14 -9.18 -7.41 5.81
N ARG A 15 -8.40 -6.81 6.70
CA ARG A 15 -7.80 -5.52 6.44
C ARG A 15 -6.34 -5.49 6.85
N PHE A 16 -5.56 -4.67 6.14
CA PHE A 16 -4.18 -4.38 6.51
C PHE A 16 -4.00 -2.88 6.49
N VAL A 17 -3.40 -2.34 7.54
CA VAL A 17 -2.93 -0.97 7.52
C VAL A 17 -1.56 -0.96 6.89
N VAL A 18 -1.36 -0.08 5.92
CA VAL A 18 -0.08 0.04 5.21
C VAL A 18 0.56 1.36 5.58
N ARG A 19 1.81 1.30 5.97
CA ARG A 19 2.54 2.49 6.34
C ARG A 19 3.92 2.46 5.71
N VAL A 20 4.50 3.64 5.58
CA VAL A 20 5.88 3.74 5.13
C VAL A 20 6.77 3.19 6.23
N LYS A 21 7.77 2.40 5.86
CA LYS A 21 8.69 1.84 6.83
C LYS A 21 9.32 2.99 7.62
N ASN A 22 9.13 2.94 8.94
CA ASN A 22 9.61 3.99 9.85
C ASN A 22 9.00 5.36 9.54
N GLY A 23 7.79 5.36 9.00
CA GLY A 23 7.14 6.61 8.60
C GLY A 23 5.63 6.57 8.83
N PRO A 24 4.91 7.50 8.24
CA PRO A 24 3.48 7.63 8.47
C PRO A 24 2.68 6.56 7.75
N ARG A 25 1.42 6.45 8.14
CA ARG A 25 0.47 5.58 7.47
C ARG A 25 0.24 6.08 6.05
N LEU A 26 0.24 5.15 5.10
CA LEU A 26 0.00 5.48 3.71
C LEU A 26 -1.43 5.17 3.28
N GLY A 27 -1.96 4.04 3.72
CA GLY A 27 -3.30 3.66 3.33
C GLY A 27 -3.69 2.33 3.92
N THR A 28 -4.62 1.65 3.25
CA THR A 28 -5.20 0.39 3.73
C THR A 28 -5.36 -0.56 2.57
N ILE A 29 -5.18 -1.84 2.84
CA ILE A 29 -5.54 -2.90 1.91
C ILE A 29 -6.78 -3.57 2.47
N LEU A 30 -7.82 -3.70 1.64
CA LEU A 30 -9.09 -4.24 2.06
C LEU A 30 -9.40 -5.51 1.27
N GLY A 31 -9.90 -6.51 1.99
CA GLY A 31 -10.33 -7.74 1.37
C GLY A 31 -11.83 -7.84 1.38
N THR A 32 -12.40 -8.28 0.26
CA THR A 32 -13.82 -8.49 0.16
C THR A 32 -14.03 -9.71 -0.73
N ASP A 33 -14.80 -10.67 -0.24
CA ASP A 33 -14.98 -11.96 -0.91
C ASP A 33 -13.60 -12.56 -1.22
N GLU A 34 -13.24 -12.72 -2.45
CA GLU A 34 -11.97 -13.35 -2.79
C GLU A 34 -11.01 -12.37 -3.46
N VAL A 35 -11.26 -11.09 -3.30
CA VAL A 35 -10.42 -10.08 -3.94
C VAL A 35 -9.93 -9.07 -2.90
N TRP A 36 -8.84 -8.42 -3.24
CA TRP A 36 -8.22 -7.41 -2.40
C TRP A 36 -7.95 -6.16 -3.22
N TYR A 37 -8.01 -5.02 -2.57
CA TYR A 37 -7.65 -3.78 -3.23
C TYR A 37 -7.10 -2.82 -2.20
N TYR A 38 -6.34 -1.82 -2.65
CA TYR A 38 -5.78 -0.84 -1.73
C TYR A 38 -6.49 0.50 -1.88
N GLN A 39 -6.36 1.30 -0.84
CA GLN A 39 -6.89 2.64 -0.83
C GLN A 39 -5.87 3.52 -0.16
N ILE A 40 -5.51 4.63 -0.78
CA ILE A 40 -4.51 5.54 -0.25
C ILE A 40 -5.21 6.66 0.51
N ASP A 41 -4.77 6.88 1.77
CA ASP A 41 -5.38 7.85 2.64
C ASP A 41 -5.30 9.25 2.05
N GLY A 42 -6.38 10.00 2.22
CA GLY A 42 -6.39 11.39 1.80
C GLY A 42 -6.60 11.61 0.32
N THR A 43 -6.82 10.55 -0.43
CA THR A 43 -7.06 10.65 -1.86
C THR A 43 -8.22 9.76 -2.24
N PRO A 44 -8.86 10.00 -3.39
CA PRO A 44 -9.86 9.06 -3.91
C PRO A 44 -9.25 7.88 -4.65
N HIS A 45 -7.95 7.68 -4.53
CA HIS A 45 -7.24 6.69 -5.30
C HIS A 45 -7.46 5.28 -4.74
N GLU A 46 -8.04 4.40 -5.56
CA GLU A 46 -8.20 2.98 -5.23
C GLU A 46 -7.48 2.15 -6.26
N GLY A 47 -6.86 1.08 -5.78
CA GLY A 47 -6.15 0.20 -6.68
C GLY A 47 -7.06 -0.81 -7.36
N PRO A 48 -6.50 -1.56 -8.29
CA PRO A 48 -7.26 -2.61 -8.97
C PRO A 48 -7.53 -3.77 -8.04
N LEU A 49 -8.48 -4.61 -8.43
CA LEU A 49 -8.77 -5.82 -7.66
C LEU A 49 -7.63 -6.81 -7.86
N CYS A 50 -7.16 -7.37 -6.75
CA CYS A 50 -6.06 -8.31 -6.74
C CYS A 50 -6.53 -9.62 -6.10
N GLN A 51 -5.77 -10.68 -6.31
CA GLN A 51 -6.14 -11.98 -5.78
C GLN A 51 -5.58 -12.22 -4.38
N ASP A 52 -4.59 -11.44 -3.98
CA ASP A 52 -4.08 -11.56 -2.61
C ASP A 52 -3.53 -10.22 -2.17
N PRO A 53 -3.39 -10.03 -0.85
CA PRO A 53 -2.97 -8.73 -0.31
C PRO A 53 -1.52 -8.38 -0.66
N GLN A 54 -0.67 -9.36 -0.89
CA GLN A 54 0.70 -9.05 -1.25
C GLN A 54 0.79 -8.43 -2.63
N GLU A 55 -0.06 -8.88 -3.54
CA GLU A 55 -0.13 -8.27 -4.85
C GLU A 55 -0.57 -6.81 -4.74
N ALA A 56 -1.58 -6.56 -3.93
CA ALA A 56 -2.04 -5.19 -3.71
C ALA A 56 -0.94 -4.34 -3.10
N LEU A 57 -0.19 -4.89 -2.15
CA LEU A 57 0.91 -4.15 -1.51
C LEU A 57 1.99 -3.78 -2.52
N GLY A 58 2.31 -4.69 -3.42
CA GLY A 58 3.32 -4.42 -4.44
C GLY A 58 2.90 -3.30 -5.39
N ILE A 59 1.64 -3.32 -5.81
CA ILE A 59 1.13 -2.27 -6.67
C ILE A 59 1.12 -0.93 -5.92
N MET A 60 0.68 -0.96 -4.67
CA MET A 60 0.63 0.24 -3.84
C MET A 60 2.01 0.86 -3.68
N GLU A 61 3.03 0.02 -3.49
CA GLU A 61 4.39 0.51 -3.37
C GLU A 61 4.85 1.19 -4.67
N ALA A 62 4.54 0.59 -5.82
CA ALA A 62 4.91 1.17 -7.09
C ALA A 62 4.20 2.50 -7.32
N VAL A 63 2.92 2.57 -6.99
CA VAL A 63 2.16 3.82 -7.12
C VAL A 63 2.73 4.88 -6.20
N ALA A 64 3.02 4.50 -4.96
CA ALA A 64 3.54 5.46 -3.98
C ALA A 64 4.88 6.02 -4.42
N GLU A 65 5.73 5.20 -4.99
CA GLU A 65 7.00 5.68 -5.52
C GLU A 65 6.81 6.62 -6.69
N HIS A 66 5.90 6.25 -7.58
CA HIS A 66 5.63 7.06 -8.77
C HIS A 66 5.08 8.43 -8.39
N GLU A 67 4.25 8.48 -7.35
CA GLU A 67 3.64 9.71 -6.89
C GLU A 67 4.48 10.44 -5.85
N HIS A 68 5.67 9.95 -5.58
CA HIS A 68 6.59 10.54 -4.59
C HIS A 68 5.98 10.59 -3.19
N MET A 69 5.17 9.58 -2.87
CA MET A 69 4.55 9.50 -1.56
C MET A 69 5.44 8.86 -0.52
N ILE A 70 6.43 8.10 -0.95
CA ILE A 70 7.46 7.58 -0.05
C ILE A 70 8.77 8.19 -0.48
N GLY A 71 9.48 8.69 0.47
CA GLY A 71 10.57 9.56 0.33
C GLY A 71 11.64 9.11 -0.56
N SER A 72 11.66 9.46 -1.65
CA SER A 72 12.74 9.12 -2.46
C SER A 72 13.62 10.24 -2.74
N ASN A 73 13.88 10.31 -2.60
CA ASN A 73 14.55 10.89 -2.87
C ASN A 73 14.97 11.48 -3.81
N LEU A 74 14.75 11.70 -3.92
CA LEU A 74 14.93 11.99 -4.58
C LEU A 74 15.32 12.79 -5.12
N ARG A 75 15.54 12.99 -5.32
CA ARG A 75 15.88 13.49 -5.86
C ARG A 75 15.95 13.96 -6.40
N SER A 76 15.86 14.17 -6.46
CA SER A 76 15.95 14.39 -7.03
C SER A 76 15.88 14.77 -7.49
#